data_2e5760111e7fac637296d1d5a4db31b3
#
_entry.id   2e5760111e7fac637296d1d5a4db31b3
#
_cell.length_a   1.000
_cell.length_b   1.000
_cell.length_c   1.000
_cell.angle_alpha   90.00
_cell.angle_beta   90.00
_cell.angle_gamma   90.00
#
_symmetry.space_group_name_H-M   'P 1'
#
loop_
_entity.id
_entity.type
_entity.pdbx_description
1 polymer ?
#
loop_
_entity_poly.entity_id
_entity_poly.type
_entity_poly.pdbx_seq_one_letter_code
_entity_poly.pdbx_strand_id
1 'polypeptide(L)'
;MSLLEDARNIQRKDPAARSVLEVILLYPGFHILVYHRIAHWLYEHGHFFLARWVSQHGRHKTGIEIHPGAQIGRCLFIDHGMGIVFGETTVIGDNCTIYHGVTLGGTGKDTGKRHPTLGNNVLIGAGTK
;
A
#
# COMPACT_ATOMS: atom_id res chain seq x y z
N MET A 1 -8.52 -6.92 10.67
CA MET A 1 -8.41 -6.71 9.21
C MET A 1 -7.88 -7.96 8.57
N SER A 2 -8.55 -8.52 7.58
CA SER A 2 -8.11 -9.76 6.94
C SER A 2 -7.71 -9.53 5.49
N LEU A 3 -6.79 -10.36 5.01
CA LEU A 3 -6.38 -10.34 3.61
C LEU A 3 -7.52 -10.72 2.68
N LEU A 4 -8.42 -11.61 3.12
CA LEU A 4 -9.59 -11.97 2.34
C LEU A 4 -10.53 -10.77 2.16
N GLU A 5 -10.69 -9.97 3.20
CA GLU A 5 -11.47 -8.72 3.12
C GLU A 5 -10.89 -7.78 2.08
N ASP A 6 -9.56 -7.62 2.06
CA ASP A 6 -8.88 -6.78 1.07
C ASP A 6 -9.10 -7.32 -0.35
N ALA A 7 -8.98 -8.62 -0.55
CA ALA A 7 -9.21 -9.22 -1.86
C ALA A 7 -10.64 -9.02 -2.35
N ARG A 8 -11.60 -9.19 -1.47
CA ARG A 8 -13.02 -8.97 -1.79
C ARG A 8 -13.31 -7.52 -2.11
N ASN A 9 -12.68 -6.60 -1.38
CA ASN A 9 -12.83 -5.18 -1.65
C ASN A 9 -12.32 -4.81 -3.06
N ILE A 10 -11.17 -5.34 -3.45
CA ILE A 10 -10.61 -5.11 -4.78
C ILE A 10 -11.55 -5.65 -5.85
N GLN A 11 -12.07 -6.83 -5.66
CA GLN A 11 -13.01 -7.43 -6.61
C GLN A 11 -14.26 -6.56 -6.80
N ARG A 12 -14.81 -6.03 -5.70
CA ARG A 12 -16.00 -5.17 -5.76
C ARG A 12 -15.75 -3.88 -6.51
N LYS A 13 -14.55 -3.30 -6.37
CA LYS A 13 -14.23 -1.98 -6.92
C LYS A 13 -13.69 -2.01 -8.33
N ASP A 14 -13.16 -3.14 -8.78
CA ASP A 14 -12.61 -3.28 -10.13
C ASP A 14 -13.54 -4.14 -10.98
N PRO A 15 -14.24 -3.53 -11.96
CA PRO A 15 -15.15 -4.30 -12.82
C PRO A 15 -14.45 -5.35 -13.67
N ALA A 16 -13.13 -5.26 -13.86
CA ALA A 16 -12.38 -6.26 -14.60
C ALA A 16 -12.07 -7.51 -13.77
N ALA A 17 -12.18 -7.44 -12.45
CA ALA A 17 -11.90 -8.57 -11.56
C ALA A 17 -13.09 -9.50 -11.51
N ARG A 18 -12.91 -10.74 -11.99
CA ARG A 18 -14.00 -11.71 -12.13
C ARG A 18 -14.18 -12.63 -10.94
N SER A 19 -13.15 -12.76 -10.10
CA SER A 19 -13.20 -13.61 -8.92
C SER A 19 -12.21 -13.14 -7.87
N VAL A 20 -12.44 -13.55 -6.62
CA VAL A 20 -11.49 -13.29 -5.53
C VAL A 20 -10.17 -14.02 -5.80
N LEU A 21 -10.22 -15.24 -6.35
CA LEU A 21 -9.02 -16.00 -6.67
C LEU A 21 -8.15 -15.29 -7.69
N GLU A 22 -8.76 -14.66 -8.70
CA GLU A 22 -8.05 -13.88 -9.69
C GLU A 22 -7.30 -12.72 -9.03
N VAL A 23 -7.96 -12.02 -8.10
CA VAL A 23 -7.32 -10.92 -7.36
C VAL A 23 -6.12 -11.42 -6.56
N ILE A 24 -6.29 -12.51 -5.84
CA ILE A 24 -5.22 -13.07 -4.99
C ILE A 24 -4.00 -13.47 -5.83
N LEU A 25 -4.23 -14.08 -7.00
CA LEU A 25 -3.14 -14.61 -7.81
C LEU A 25 -2.50 -13.58 -8.74
N LEU A 26 -3.26 -12.59 -9.23
CA LEU A 26 -2.81 -11.77 -10.34
C LEU A 26 -2.69 -10.27 -10.06
N TYR A 27 -3.29 -9.76 -8.99
CA TYR A 27 -3.33 -8.32 -8.76
C TYR A 27 -2.15 -7.84 -7.92
N PRO A 28 -1.26 -6.98 -8.49
CA PRO A 28 -0.14 -6.42 -7.74
C PRO A 28 -0.59 -5.60 -6.53
N GLY A 29 -1.74 -4.91 -6.65
CA GLY A 29 -2.29 -4.14 -5.53
C GLY A 29 -2.66 -5.02 -4.34
N PHE A 30 -3.07 -6.26 -4.56
CA PHE A 30 -3.27 -7.21 -3.48
C PHE A 30 -1.93 -7.74 -2.96
N HIS A 31 -1.03 -8.11 -3.86
CA HIS A 31 0.27 -8.67 -3.48
C HIS A 31 1.06 -7.72 -2.58
N ILE A 32 1.08 -6.43 -2.91
CA ILE A 32 1.82 -5.47 -2.08
C ILE A 32 1.22 -5.33 -0.68
N LEU A 33 -0.09 -5.50 -0.53
CA LEU A 33 -0.71 -5.46 0.79
C LEU A 33 -0.24 -6.64 1.65
N VAL A 34 -0.05 -7.81 1.05
CA VAL A 34 0.51 -8.97 1.76
C VAL A 34 1.93 -8.67 2.23
N TYR A 35 2.78 -8.18 1.32
CA TYR A 35 4.15 -7.81 1.67
C TYR A 35 4.16 -6.74 2.77
N HIS A 36 3.31 -5.73 2.66
CA HIS A 36 3.28 -4.65 3.63
C HIS A 36 2.85 -5.14 5.02
N ARG A 37 1.89 -6.04 5.10
CA ARG A 37 1.47 -6.58 6.40
C ARG A 37 2.63 -7.26 7.11
N ILE A 38 3.40 -8.06 6.38
CA ILE A 38 4.56 -8.75 6.94
C ILE A 38 5.63 -7.73 7.34
N ALA A 39 5.94 -6.80 6.44
CA ALA A 39 6.97 -5.78 6.68
C ALA A 39 6.58 -4.86 7.85
N HIS A 40 5.33 -4.47 7.94
CA HIS A 40 4.85 -3.58 9.00
C HIS A 40 4.91 -4.26 10.36
N TRP A 41 4.53 -5.55 10.43
CA TRP A 41 4.65 -6.33 11.65
C TRP A 41 6.11 -6.39 12.12
N LEU A 42 7.02 -6.67 11.20
CA LEU A 42 8.45 -6.70 11.51
C LEU A 42 8.95 -5.34 12.00
N TYR A 43 8.51 -4.27 11.36
CA TYR A 43 8.88 -2.90 11.72
C TYR A 43 8.42 -2.58 13.14
N GLU A 44 7.17 -2.91 13.47
CA GLU A 44 6.62 -2.61 14.79
C GLU A 44 7.26 -3.45 15.91
N HIS A 45 7.89 -4.57 15.56
CA HIS A 45 8.59 -5.42 16.52
C HIS A 45 10.11 -5.19 16.54
N GLY A 46 10.56 -4.09 15.94
CA GLY A 46 11.96 -3.68 16.00
C GLY A 46 12.88 -4.35 14.99
N HIS A 47 12.36 -5.16 14.07
CA HIS A 47 13.16 -5.85 13.03
C HIS A 47 13.27 -4.99 11.78
N PHE A 48 13.94 -3.83 11.90
CA PHE A 48 13.91 -2.81 10.85
C PHE A 48 14.62 -3.26 9.56
N PHE A 49 15.75 -3.92 9.67
CA PHE A 49 16.46 -4.38 8.48
C PHE A 49 15.60 -5.39 7.70
N LEU A 50 15.06 -6.38 8.40
CA LEU A 50 14.25 -7.42 7.77
C LEU A 50 12.95 -6.84 7.21
N ALA A 51 12.35 -5.88 7.91
CA ALA A 51 11.16 -5.17 7.43
C ALA A 51 11.44 -4.48 6.08
N ARG A 52 12.56 -3.76 5.98
CA ARG A 52 12.96 -3.11 4.74
C ARG A 52 13.25 -4.12 3.63
N TRP A 53 13.87 -5.24 3.98
CA TRP A 53 14.15 -6.28 3.00
C TRP A 53 12.87 -6.83 2.38
N VAL A 54 11.87 -7.13 3.21
CA VAL A 54 10.55 -7.59 2.75
C VAL A 54 9.88 -6.53 1.89
N SER A 55 9.90 -5.27 2.33
CA SER A 55 9.33 -4.15 1.60
C SER A 55 9.96 -3.98 0.22
N GLN A 56 11.28 -4.04 0.13
CA GLN A 56 11.99 -3.89 -1.14
C GLN A 56 11.74 -5.09 -2.06
N HIS A 57 11.58 -6.29 -1.50
CA HIS A 57 11.21 -7.46 -2.28
C HIS A 57 9.81 -7.28 -2.90
N GLY A 58 8.87 -6.76 -2.12
CA GLY A 58 7.53 -6.44 -2.62
C GLY A 58 7.57 -5.39 -3.73
N ARG A 59 8.39 -4.35 -3.56
CA ARG A 59 8.58 -3.33 -4.60
C ARG A 59 9.13 -3.96 -5.89
N HIS A 60 10.11 -4.84 -5.78
CA HIS A 60 10.69 -5.49 -6.94
C HIS A 60 9.65 -6.32 -7.69
N LYS A 61 8.78 -7.01 -6.96
CA LYS A 61 7.77 -7.87 -7.56
C LYS A 61 6.59 -7.10 -8.15
N THR A 62 6.18 -5.99 -7.53
CA THR A 62 4.93 -5.31 -7.89
C THR A 62 5.11 -3.95 -8.55
N GLY A 63 6.28 -3.33 -8.41
CA GLY A 63 6.49 -1.95 -8.83
C GLY A 63 5.89 -0.92 -7.87
N ILE A 64 5.46 -1.34 -6.68
CA ILE A 64 4.85 -0.48 -5.65
C ILE A 64 5.76 -0.47 -4.44
N GLU A 65 6.15 0.74 -4.00
CA GLU A 65 6.98 0.88 -2.81
C GLU A 65 6.12 1.40 -1.65
N ILE A 66 6.06 0.61 -0.57
CA ILE A 66 5.42 1.04 0.68
C ILE A 66 6.44 0.84 1.79
N HIS A 67 6.85 1.93 2.44
CA HIS A 67 7.77 1.83 3.56
C HIS A 67 7.12 1.03 4.69
N PRO A 68 7.87 0.15 5.36
CA PRO A 68 7.29 -0.68 6.43
C PRO A 68 6.63 0.09 7.55
N GLY A 69 7.08 1.32 7.80
CA GLY A 69 6.50 2.19 8.82
C GLY A 69 5.16 2.80 8.46
N ALA A 70 4.77 2.80 7.20
CA ALA A 70 3.50 3.38 6.76
C ALA A 70 2.33 2.65 7.40
N GLN A 71 1.33 3.42 7.84
CA GLN A 71 0.13 2.88 8.47
C GLN A 71 -1.00 2.88 7.45
N ILE A 72 -1.55 1.71 7.18
CA ILE A 72 -2.59 1.53 6.17
C ILE A 72 -3.84 0.95 6.84
N GLY A 73 -4.96 1.64 6.64
CA GLY A 73 -6.24 1.22 7.16
C GLY A 73 -6.85 0.06 6.37
N ARG A 74 -8.14 -0.17 6.58
CA ARG A 74 -8.87 -1.29 5.97
C ARG A 74 -9.29 -0.94 4.55
N CYS A 75 -9.38 -1.96 3.70
CA CYS A 75 -9.97 -1.85 2.37
C CYS A 75 -9.29 -0.80 1.48
N LEU A 76 -7.96 -0.79 1.49
CA LEU A 76 -7.21 0.01 0.53
C LEU A 76 -7.33 -0.64 -0.85
N PHE A 77 -7.75 0.14 -1.85
CA PHE A 77 -7.78 -0.29 -3.23
C PHE A 77 -6.69 0.43 -4.00
N ILE A 78 -5.71 -0.33 -4.50
CA ILE A 78 -4.66 0.17 -5.38
C ILE A 78 -5.00 -0.28 -6.80
N ASP A 79 -5.30 0.68 -7.68
CA ASP A 79 -5.65 0.39 -9.06
C ASP A 79 -4.42 0.58 -9.95
N HIS A 80 -4.07 -0.45 -10.71
CA HIS A 80 -2.83 -0.57 -11.48
C HIS A 80 -1.59 -0.64 -10.61
N GLY A 81 -1.24 0.43 -9.93
CA GLY A 81 -0.25 0.45 -8.85
C GLY A 81 1.17 0.79 -9.24
N MET A 82 1.59 0.56 -10.47
CA MET A 82 2.99 0.78 -10.87
C MET A 82 3.45 2.20 -10.55
N GLY A 83 4.61 2.32 -9.92
CA GLY A 83 5.20 3.63 -9.61
C GLY A 83 4.67 4.30 -8.35
N ILE A 84 3.83 3.64 -7.56
CA ILE A 84 3.38 4.17 -6.27
C ILE A 84 4.54 4.16 -5.27
N VAL A 85 4.64 5.24 -4.48
CA VAL A 85 5.60 5.33 -3.37
C VAL A 85 4.90 5.91 -2.14
N PHE A 86 4.88 5.15 -1.05
CA PHE A 86 4.40 5.62 0.26
C PHE A 86 5.58 5.67 1.23
N GLY A 87 5.83 6.86 1.81
CA GLY A 87 6.94 7.06 2.71
C GLY A 87 6.70 6.55 4.14
N GLU A 88 7.73 6.63 4.97
CA GLU A 88 7.78 6.02 6.30
C GLU A 88 6.66 6.46 7.24
N THR A 89 6.32 7.75 7.24
CA THR A 89 5.34 8.30 8.18
C THR A 89 3.97 8.51 7.55
N THR A 90 3.72 7.94 6.37
CA THR A 90 2.43 8.00 5.70
C THR A 90 1.37 7.30 6.54
N VAL A 91 0.19 7.92 6.63
CA VAL A 91 -1.00 7.32 7.25
C VAL A 91 -2.13 7.35 6.24
N ILE A 92 -2.75 6.20 6.00
CA ILE A 92 -3.89 6.07 5.09
C ILE A 92 -5.05 5.50 5.89
N GLY A 93 -6.18 6.20 5.86
CA GLY A 93 -7.41 5.77 6.54
C GLY A 93 -8.08 4.60 5.82
N ASP A 94 -9.35 4.35 6.17
CA ASP A 94 -10.10 3.23 5.63
C ASP A 94 -10.75 3.58 4.29
N ASN A 95 -10.94 2.58 3.43
CA ASN A 95 -11.66 2.68 2.17
C ASN A 95 -11.10 3.71 1.20
N CYS A 96 -9.78 3.84 1.15
CA CYS A 96 -9.12 4.74 0.22
C CYS A 96 -8.85 4.04 -1.12
N THR A 97 -8.76 4.84 -2.18
CA THR A 97 -8.41 4.37 -3.53
C THR A 97 -7.23 5.16 -4.04
N ILE A 98 -6.18 4.47 -4.48
CA ILE A 98 -4.93 5.09 -4.95
C ILE A 98 -4.62 4.53 -6.33
N TYR A 99 -4.39 5.42 -7.29
CA TYR A 99 -4.03 5.03 -8.64
C TYR A 99 -2.51 4.98 -8.83
N HIS A 100 -2.09 4.47 -9.99
CA HIS A 100 -0.67 4.32 -10.31
C HIS A 100 0.07 5.66 -10.30
N GLY A 101 1.38 5.61 -10.09
CA GLY A 101 2.24 6.79 -10.17
C GLY A 101 2.08 7.79 -9.03
N VAL A 102 1.31 7.47 -7.98
CA VAL A 102 1.09 8.36 -6.85
C VAL A 102 2.28 8.30 -5.89
N THR A 103 2.76 9.47 -5.48
CA THR A 103 3.81 9.58 -4.46
C THR A 103 3.27 10.31 -3.23
N LEU A 104 3.26 9.62 -2.09
CA LEU A 104 3.00 10.24 -0.80
C LEU A 104 4.36 10.45 -0.14
N GLY A 105 4.99 11.58 -0.50
CA GLY A 105 6.37 11.83 -0.18
C GLY A 105 6.59 12.90 0.86
N GLY A 106 7.84 13.09 1.23
CA GLY A 106 8.30 14.16 2.10
C GLY A 106 9.45 14.91 1.43
N THR A 107 9.87 16.02 2.06
CA THR A 107 10.94 16.85 1.51
C THR A 107 12.33 16.23 1.65
N GLY A 108 12.47 15.21 2.50
CA GLY A 108 13.75 14.61 2.81
C GLY A 108 14.57 15.39 3.84
N LYS A 109 14.06 16.49 4.36
CA LYS A 109 14.78 17.36 5.30
C LYS A 109 14.36 17.17 6.75
N ASP A 110 13.17 16.66 6.98
CA ASP A 110 12.64 16.47 8.32
C ASP A 110 12.77 15.02 8.76
N THR A 111 12.86 14.80 10.07
CA THR A 111 13.01 13.45 10.63
C THR A 111 11.76 12.94 11.31
N GLY A 112 10.81 13.80 11.67
CA GLY A 112 9.56 13.40 12.31
C GLY A 112 8.48 13.01 11.31
N LYS A 113 7.24 13.35 11.64
CA LYS A 113 6.10 13.16 10.73
C LYS A 113 6.27 14.08 9.54
N ARG A 114 6.60 13.51 8.39
CA ARG A 114 6.95 14.27 7.17
C ARG A 114 6.19 13.80 5.93
N HIS A 115 5.42 12.74 6.03
CA HIS A 115 4.62 12.21 4.93
C HIS A 115 3.14 12.48 5.18
N PRO A 116 2.32 12.58 4.11
CA PRO A 116 0.92 12.97 4.26
C PRO A 116 0.09 11.94 5.02
N THR A 117 -1.02 12.44 5.56
CA THR A 117 -2.07 11.61 6.18
C THR A 117 -3.32 11.75 5.35
N LEU A 118 -3.88 10.61 4.91
CA LEU A 118 -5.15 10.57 4.21
C LEU A 118 -6.22 10.12 5.18
N GLY A 119 -7.36 10.81 5.16
CA GLY A 119 -8.53 10.39 5.92
C GLY A 119 -9.20 9.17 5.31
N ASN A 120 -10.43 8.89 5.74
CA ASN A 120 -11.20 7.78 5.20
C ASN A 120 -11.86 8.16 3.88
N ASN A 121 -12.08 7.18 3.01
CA ASN A 121 -12.81 7.34 1.76
C ASN A 121 -12.17 8.36 0.79
N VAL A 122 -10.84 8.49 0.82
CA VAL A 122 -10.10 9.40 -0.04
C VAL A 122 -9.72 8.69 -1.34
N LEU A 123 -9.87 9.39 -2.45
CA LEU A 123 -9.40 8.91 -3.76
C LEU A 123 -8.28 9.82 -4.26
N ILE A 124 -7.14 9.23 -4.59
CA ILE A 124 -5.98 9.95 -5.13
C ILE A 124 -5.80 9.54 -6.59
N GLY A 125 -5.92 10.50 -7.49
CA GLY A 125 -5.83 10.24 -8.93
C GLY A 125 -4.43 9.93 -9.40
N ALA A 126 -4.34 9.36 -10.61
CA ALA A 126 -3.07 8.92 -11.20
C ALA A 126 -2.05 10.06 -11.26
N GLY A 127 -0.80 9.75 -10.91
CA GLY A 127 0.31 10.68 -11.02
C GLY A 127 0.39 11.77 -9.95
N THR A 128 -0.50 11.77 -8.96
CA THR A 128 -0.49 12.78 -7.88
C THR A 128 0.81 12.66 -7.07
N LYS A 129 1.41 13.82 -6.77
CA LYS A 129 2.65 13.89 -5.99
C LYS A 129 2.46 14.68 -4.71
#